data_d46b28fe426ab8ffce702a42d2f574ac
#
_entry.id   d46b28fe426ab8ffce702a42d2f574ac
#
_cell.length_a   1.000
_cell.length_b   1.000
_cell.length_c   1.000
_cell.angle_alpha   90.00
_cell.angle_beta   90.00
_cell.angle_gamma   90.00
#
_symmetry.space_group_name_H-M   'P 1'
#
loop_
_entity.id
_entity.type
_entity.pdbx_description
1 polymer ?
#
loop_
_entity_poly.entity_id
_entity_poly.type
_entity_poly.pdbx_seq_one_letter_code
_entity_poly.pdbx_strand_id
1 'polypeptide(L)'
;TASWRIALSSVYGVYVITDLSNGSLYVGSATGEYGIYGRWSTYLESGYDEDEISRKDYPNKQLREIVKKYGIEYIQNNFQYSVLEIFPKSEAGKAKAYERESYWKKALATKDFGYNDN
;
A
#
# COMPACT_ATOMS: atom_id res chain seq x y z
N THR A 1 -2.79 16.72 -9.31
CA THR A 1 -3.13 18.05 -8.82
C THR A 1 -3.31 18.06 -7.31
N ALA A 2 -3.29 19.25 -6.72
CA ALA A 2 -3.51 19.39 -5.28
C ALA A 2 -4.89 18.88 -4.84
N SER A 3 -5.88 18.94 -5.70
CA SER A 3 -7.25 18.49 -5.40
C SER A 3 -7.33 17.00 -5.09
N TRP A 4 -6.72 16.17 -5.91
CA TRP A 4 -6.80 14.72 -5.66
C TRP A 4 -5.94 14.31 -4.47
N ARG A 5 -4.84 15.01 -4.19
CA ARG A 5 -4.02 14.77 -3.00
C ARG A 5 -4.83 15.04 -1.73
N ILE A 6 -5.58 16.15 -1.72
CA ILE A 6 -6.44 16.49 -0.60
C ILE A 6 -7.50 15.41 -0.41
N ALA A 7 -8.16 15.02 -1.50
CA ALA A 7 -9.21 14.00 -1.45
C ALA A 7 -8.69 12.68 -0.91
N LEU A 8 -7.55 12.21 -1.41
CA LEU A 8 -6.96 10.95 -0.97
C LEU A 8 -6.36 11.00 0.43
N SER A 9 -6.00 12.18 0.93
CA SER A 9 -5.54 12.38 2.30
C SER A 9 -6.68 12.37 3.31
N SER A 10 -7.91 12.58 2.85
CA SER A 10 -9.10 12.74 3.71
C SER A 10 -9.88 11.46 3.92
N VAL A 11 -9.44 10.35 3.33
CA VAL A 11 -10.16 9.08 3.43
C VAL A 11 -9.20 7.95 3.79
N TYR A 12 -9.76 6.94 4.45
CA TYR A 12 -9.10 5.65 4.64
C TYR A 12 -9.52 4.72 3.50
N GLY A 13 -8.80 3.64 3.32
CA GLY A 13 -9.16 2.71 2.28
C GLY A 13 -8.35 1.43 2.27
N VAL A 14 -8.74 0.55 1.36
CA VAL A 14 -8.01 -0.67 1.03
C VAL A 14 -7.50 -0.51 -0.40
N TYR A 15 -6.25 -0.84 -0.61
CA TYR A 15 -5.62 -0.73 -1.92
C TYR A 15 -4.93 -2.03 -2.29
N VAL A 16 -4.63 -2.17 -3.58
CA VAL A 16 -3.82 -3.27 -4.10
C VAL A 16 -2.67 -2.68 -4.91
N ILE A 17 -1.49 -3.23 -4.70
CA ILE A 17 -0.32 -2.96 -5.54
C ILE A 17 -0.14 -4.16 -6.43
N THR A 18 -0.01 -3.92 -7.73
CA THR A 18 0.29 -4.95 -8.72
C THR A 18 1.72 -4.75 -9.21
N ASP A 19 2.54 -5.77 -9.09
CA ASP A 19 3.84 -5.78 -9.74
C ASP A 19 3.63 -6.22 -11.17
N LEU A 20 3.68 -5.27 -12.10
CA LEU A 20 3.38 -5.53 -13.51
C LEU A 20 4.42 -6.43 -14.18
N SER A 21 5.58 -6.61 -13.57
CA SER A 21 6.61 -7.47 -14.15
C SER A 21 6.29 -8.96 -13.98
N ASN A 22 5.48 -9.33 -12.99
CA ASN A 22 5.19 -10.73 -12.69
C ASN A 22 3.75 -11.02 -12.26
N GLY A 23 2.91 -9.99 -12.12
CA GLY A 23 1.52 -10.15 -11.70
C GLY A 23 1.30 -10.36 -10.21
N SER A 24 2.33 -10.32 -9.39
CA SER A 24 2.18 -10.48 -7.94
C SER A 24 1.46 -9.28 -7.33
N LEU A 25 0.58 -9.57 -6.37
CA LEU A 25 -0.26 -8.57 -5.72
C LEU A 25 0.09 -8.40 -4.24
N TYR A 26 -0.03 -7.17 -3.77
CA TYR A 26 0.01 -6.85 -2.35
C TYR A 26 -1.24 -6.06 -1.99
N VAL A 27 -2.01 -6.52 -1.01
CA VAL A 27 -3.18 -5.81 -0.49
C VAL A 27 -2.79 -5.14 0.83
N GLY A 28 -3.13 -3.87 0.96
CA GLY A 28 -2.90 -3.13 2.18
C GLY A 28 -4.05 -2.21 2.53
N SER A 29 -4.02 -1.69 3.74
CA SER A 29 -4.96 -0.66 4.17
C SER A 29 -4.22 0.61 4.52
N ALA A 30 -4.86 1.74 4.24
CA ALA A 30 -4.33 3.07 4.51
C ALA A 30 -5.22 3.72 5.57
N THR A 31 -4.74 3.70 6.83
CA THR A 31 -5.49 4.20 7.99
C THR A 31 -4.70 5.21 8.80
N GLY A 32 -3.65 5.79 8.24
CA GLY A 32 -2.83 6.79 8.89
C GLY A 32 -3.38 8.20 8.75
N GLU A 33 -2.65 9.16 9.27
CA GLU A 33 -3.05 10.56 9.29
C GLU A 33 -3.37 11.13 7.90
N TYR A 34 -2.59 10.74 6.90
CA TYR A 34 -2.76 11.23 5.53
C TYR A 34 -3.47 10.24 4.61
N GLY A 35 -4.13 9.24 5.19
CA GLY A 35 -4.99 8.32 4.46
C GLY A 35 -4.31 7.60 3.30
N ILE A 36 -5.04 7.41 2.21
CA ILE A 36 -4.56 6.72 1.02
C ILE A 36 -3.36 7.41 0.41
N TYR A 37 -3.40 8.75 0.30
CA TYR A 37 -2.27 9.49 -0.26
C TYR A 37 -0.98 9.29 0.53
N GLY A 38 -1.07 9.33 1.86
CA GLY A 38 0.10 9.15 2.72
C GLY A 38 0.76 7.80 2.51
N ARG A 39 -0.03 6.74 2.40
CA ARG A 39 0.50 5.40 2.18
C ARG A 39 1.16 5.27 0.80
N TRP A 40 0.51 5.80 -0.22
CA TRP A 40 1.07 5.75 -1.57
C TRP A 40 2.36 6.56 -1.70
N SER A 41 2.43 7.73 -1.07
CA SER A 41 3.64 8.53 -1.12
C SER A 41 4.82 7.84 -0.44
N THR A 42 4.57 7.02 0.59
CA THR A 42 5.60 6.21 1.21
C THR A 42 6.26 5.28 0.20
N TYR A 43 5.47 4.63 -0.66
CA TYR A 43 6.04 3.75 -1.67
C TYR A 43 6.71 4.50 -2.83
N LEU A 44 6.16 5.64 -3.23
CA LEU A 44 6.61 6.33 -4.44
C LEU A 44 7.73 7.34 -4.20
N GLU A 45 7.73 8.00 -3.07
CA GLU A 45 8.62 9.13 -2.79
C GLU A 45 9.55 8.88 -1.62
N SER A 46 9.01 8.69 -0.45
CA SER A 46 9.79 8.62 0.78
C SER A 46 10.14 7.21 1.22
N GLY A 47 9.40 6.23 0.81
CA GLY A 47 9.70 4.83 1.13
C GLY A 47 10.97 4.32 0.48
N TYR A 48 11.66 5.18 -0.20
CA TYR A 48 12.89 4.90 -0.88
C TYR A 48 14.13 5.19 -0.05
N ASP A 49 13.96 5.98 1.00
CA ASP A 49 15.05 6.27 1.91
C ASP A 49 15.38 5.01 2.70
N GLU A 50 16.67 4.64 2.72
CA GLU A 50 17.13 3.45 3.40
C GLU A 50 16.82 3.49 4.90
N ASP A 51 16.89 4.67 5.51
CA ASP A 51 16.54 4.84 6.92
C ASP A 51 15.06 4.63 7.18
N GLU A 52 14.20 5.08 6.28
CA GLU A 52 12.76 4.85 6.38
C GLU A 52 12.42 3.38 6.23
N ILE A 53 13.09 2.68 5.32
CA ILE A 53 12.92 1.24 5.16
C ILE A 53 13.33 0.52 6.44
N SER A 54 14.43 0.94 7.06
CA SER A 54 14.92 0.37 8.31
C SER A 54 13.96 0.59 9.48
N ARG A 55 13.19 1.70 9.44
CA ARG A 55 12.20 2.03 10.46
C ARG A 55 10.85 1.36 10.23
N LYS A 56 10.76 0.47 9.24
CA LYS A 56 9.56 -0.30 8.90
C LYS A 56 8.41 0.56 8.37
N ASP A 57 8.72 1.63 7.65
CA ASP A 57 7.70 2.44 6.99
C ASP A 57 7.04 1.69 5.84
N TYR A 58 7.71 0.69 5.30
CA TYR A 58 7.09 -0.29 4.42
C TYR A 58 6.34 -1.31 5.26
N PRO A 59 5.10 -1.66 4.87
CA PRO A 59 4.24 -2.49 5.71
C PRO A 59 4.63 -3.96 5.75
N ASN A 60 5.47 -4.44 4.86
CA ASN A 60 5.91 -5.82 4.94
C ASN A 60 7.33 -6.03 4.43
N LYS A 61 7.89 -7.14 4.89
CA LYS A 61 9.27 -7.51 4.64
C LYS A 61 9.55 -7.75 3.15
N GLN A 62 8.62 -8.40 2.43
CA GLN A 62 8.83 -8.70 1.02
C GLN A 62 8.96 -7.43 0.18
N LEU A 63 8.12 -6.43 0.43
CA LEU A 63 8.22 -5.16 -0.28
C LEU A 63 9.52 -4.43 0.04
N ARG A 64 9.96 -4.47 1.30
CA ARG A 64 11.26 -3.89 1.68
C ARG A 64 12.41 -4.55 0.93
N GLU A 65 12.38 -5.86 0.81
CA GLU A 65 13.41 -6.60 0.09
C GLU A 65 13.45 -6.26 -1.39
N ILE A 66 12.28 -6.09 -2.01
CA ILE A 66 12.20 -5.68 -3.42
C ILE A 66 12.84 -4.32 -3.63
N VAL A 67 12.52 -3.35 -2.76
CA VAL A 67 13.10 -2.00 -2.85
C VAL A 67 14.61 -2.05 -2.66
N LYS A 68 15.10 -2.81 -1.69
CA LYS A 68 16.54 -2.94 -1.45
C LYS A 68 17.26 -3.60 -2.62
N LYS A 69 16.65 -4.61 -3.22
CA LYS A 69 17.26 -5.37 -4.30
C LYS A 69 17.25 -4.65 -5.64
N TYR A 70 16.14 -4.03 -5.98
CA TYR A 70 15.92 -3.47 -7.33
C TYR A 70 15.90 -1.95 -7.39
N GLY A 71 15.73 -1.27 -6.26
CA GLY A 71 15.73 0.19 -6.18
C GLY A 71 14.41 0.83 -6.59
N ILE A 72 14.38 2.16 -6.56
CA ILE A 72 13.17 2.94 -6.81
C ILE A 72 12.68 2.85 -8.26
N GLU A 73 13.62 2.75 -9.20
CA GLU A 73 13.24 2.69 -10.61
C GLU A 73 12.35 1.48 -10.88
N TYR A 74 12.65 0.35 -10.24
CA TYR A 74 11.81 -0.83 -10.35
C TYR A 74 10.40 -0.56 -9.87
N ILE A 75 10.26 0.09 -8.71
CA ILE A 75 8.97 0.44 -8.13
C ILE A 75 8.21 1.39 -9.06
N GLN A 76 8.87 2.45 -9.51
CA GLN A 76 8.25 3.45 -10.39
C GLN A 76 7.79 2.86 -11.72
N ASN A 77 8.55 1.91 -12.26
CA ASN A 77 8.25 1.34 -13.57
C ASN A 77 7.28 0.16 -13.51
N ASN A 78 7.22 -0.55 -12.38
CA ASN A 78 6.51 -1.82 -12.34
C ASN A 78 5.35 -1.87 -11.36
N PHE A 79 5.28 -1.00 -10.35
CA PHE A 79 4.21 -1.04 -9.38
C PHE A 79 3.04 -0.17 -9.82
N GLN A 80 1.86 -0.77 -9.87
CA GLN A 80 0.60 -0.08 -10.12
C GLN A 80 -0.23 -0.08 -8.85
N TYR A 81 -0.73 1.09 -8.47
CA TYR A 81 -1.55 1.27 -7.27
C TYR A 81 -3.00 1.41 -7.66
N SER A 82 -3.88 0.65 -7.03
CA SER A 82 -5.31 0.71 -7.30
C SER A 82 -6.08 0.72 -5.98
N VAL A 83 -7.06 1.60 -5.88
CA VAL A 83 -7.94 1.68 -4.72
C VAL A 83 -9.04 0.64 -4.89
N LEU A 84 -9.21 -0.23 -3.90
CA LEU A 84 -10.28 -1.22 -3.90
C LEU A 84 -11.54 -0.68 -3.22
N GLU A 85 -11.39 -0.06 -2.05
CA GLU A 85 -12.52 0.49 -1.29
C GLU A 85 -12.08 1.72 -0.51
N ILE A 86 -13.01 2.65 -0.31
CA ILE A 86 -12.77 3.89 0.42
C ILE A 86 -13.70 3.93 1.64
N PHE A 87 -13.17 4.37 2.77
CA PHE A 87 -13.91 4.48 4.02
C PHE A 87 -13.70 5.85 4.66
N PRO A 88 -14.66 6.31 5.50
CA PRO A 88 -14.47 7.56 6.22
C PRO A 88 -13.25 7.52 7.13
N LYS A 89 -12.60 8.65 7.29
CA LYS A 89 -11.46 8.81 8.21
C LYS A 89 -11.99 8.94 9.64
N SER A 90 -12.34 7.80 10.24
CA SER A 90 -12.95 7.68 11.56
C SER A 90 -12.57 6.34 12.17
N GLU A 91 -12.87 6.14 13.44
CA GLU A 91 -12.62 4.84 14.10
C GLU A 91 -13.42 3.72 13.44
N ALA A 92 -14.67 3.99 13.09
CA ALA A 92 -15.50 3.01 12.38
C ALA A 92 -14.96 2.71 11.00
N GLY A 93 -14.51 3.72 10.27
CA GLY A 93 -13.89 3.55 8.96
C GLY A 93 -12.60 2.77 9.03
N LYS A 94 -11.79 3.00 10.07
CA LYS A 94 -10.55 2.27 10.31
C LYS A 94 -10.81 0.78 10.54
N ALA A 95 -11.78 0.46 11.39
CA ALA A 95 -12.15 -0.93 11.66
C ALA A 95 -12.65 -1.61 10.39
N LYS A 96 -13.45 -0.91 9.60
CA LYS A 96 -13.96 -1.44 8.32
C LYS A 96 -12.83 -1.67 7.32
N ALA A 97 -11.88 -0.75 7.25
CA ALA A 97 -10.72 -0.92 6.37
C ALA A 97 -9.94 -2.19 6.71
N TYR A 98 -9.69 -2.46 7.99
CA TYR A 98 -8.98 -3.67 8.41
C TYR A 98 -9.77 -4.95 8.08
N GLU A 99 -11.08 -4.93 8.28
CA GLU A 99 -11.96 -6.05 7.94
C GLU A 99 -11.90 -6.34 6.44
N ARG A 100 -11.98 -5.30 5.63
CA ARG A 100 -11.97 -5.46 4.17
C ARG A 100 -10.58 -5.81 3.63
N GLU A 101 -9.53 -5.33 4.27
CA GLU A 101 -8.18 -5.75 3.93
C GLU A 101 -8.04 -7.27 4.07
N SER A 102 -8.51 -7.84 5.19
CA SER A 102 -8.49 -9.29 5.40
C SER A 102 -9.29 -10.03 4.35
N TYR A 103 -10.47 -9.49 3.98
CA TYR A 103 -11.30 -10.06 2.93
C TYR A 103 -10.54 -10.14 1.59
N TRP A 104 -9.93 -9.02 1.18
CA TRP A 104 -9.25 -8.95 -0.12
C TRP A 104 -7.98 -9.81 -0.17
N LYS A 105 -7.26 -9.92 0.94
CA LYS A 105 -6.11 -10.84 1.01
C LYS A 105 -6.53 -12.28 0.71
N LYS A 106 -7.66 -12.70 1.24
CA LYS A 106 -8.20 -14.04 0.99
C LYS A 106 -8.75 -14.16 -0.43
N ALA A 107 -9.53 -13.18 -0.86
CA ALA A 107 -10.17 -13.20 -2.18
C ALA A 107 -9.14 -13.24 -3.30
N LEU A 108 -8.03 -12.53 -3.14
CA LEU A 108 -6.97 -12.45 -4.15
C LEU A 108 -5.80 -13.41 -3.86
N ALA A 109 -5.88 -14.18 -2.76
CA ALA A 109 -4.86 -15.16 -2.37
C ALA A 109 -3.44 -14.56 -2.32
N THR A 110 -3.31 -13.34 -1.80
CA THR A 110 -2.05 -12.59 -1.87
C THR A 110 -1.00 -13.10 -0.89
N LYS A 111 -1.41 -13.84 0.14
CA LYS A 111 -0.45 -14.44 1.07
C LYS A 111 0.28 -15.62 0.44
N ASP A 112 -0.45 -16.47 -0.29
CA ASP A 112 0.13 -17.68 -0.89
C ASP A 112 0.78 -17.41 -2.24
N PHE A 113 0.24 -16.49 -3.03
CA PHE A 113 0.65 -16.26 -4.41
C PHE A 113 1.13 -14.83 -4.68
N GLY A 114 1.17 -13.97 -3.69
CA GLY A 114 1.58 -12.57 -3.84
C GLY A 114 2.57 -12.15 -2.78
N TYR A 115 2.57 -10.85 -2.48
CA TYR A 115 3.56 -10.24 -1.60
C TYR A 115 3.12 -10.06 -0.15
N ASN A 116 1.94 -10.50 0.24
CA ASN A 116 1.51 -10.37 1.62
C ASN A 116 2.15 -11.44 2.51
N ASP A 117 2.70 -11.01 3.65
CA ASP A 117 3.29 -11.92 4.64
C ASP A 117 2.26 -12.41 5.65
N ASN A 118 1.15 -11.69 5.78
CA ASN A 118 0.15 -11.99 6.82
C ASN A 118 -1.27 -11.90 6.30
#